data_9a93f5dd302e03874f60a7557153645a
#
_entry.id   9a93f5dd302e03874f60a7557153645a
#
_cell.length_a   1.000
_cell.length_b   1.000
_cell.length_c   1.000
_cell.angle_alpha   90.00
_cell.angle_beta   90.00
_cell.angle_gamma   90.00
#
_symmetry.space_group_name_H-M   'P 1'
#
loop_
_entity.id
_entity.type
_entity.pdbx_description
1 polymer ?
#
loop_
_entity_poly.entity_id
_entity_poly.type
_entity_poly.pdbx_seq_one_letter_code
_entity_poly.pdbx_strand_id
1 'polypeptide(L)'
;MKRIFNILYSCHKWFGIPLALMFIAWYVSGAVMLYHPFPHLTPATTPVAEADASQLIELWQEVPDTFSDCRMSFSGRHLLIKADRKLIGGYTPTLDDLQIIESSFGTEIEKVDTLSDIDKWIPFNRLMKHLPIYRITGIDKSYTYVSSQTGEVLQHNTLSGRRWAWIGALPHYVYITPLRRDSELWHNTVIWMSGLCTVSVIFGLIIAVRFLLRTRRLRIFPRKSWRWHYSWGLFFGLSMLAFIFSGMMSLAKIPDWIMKSRPLPHPSAMIAKSDVDLSLLPETFGVVTISANPLPAVKVTSGEDKYLLPVNYRTPLDFSPGNMGKVIAWQTGESVMSVKSINNGVFYGQHDCPGYEAETENYTVYWNVEGFYRVMDRKAKAQAICYRVLHTMNIPGINRVKWLHDLFLWILLLGGMVIVATGTVLSVKSLCCRKKV
;
A
#
# COMPACT_ATOMS: atom_id res chain seq x y z
N MET A 1 39.55 -18.33 10.18
CA MET A 1 38.18 -18.90 10.14
C MET A 1 37.46 -18.95 11.50
N LYS A 2 38.06 -19.47 12.61
CA LYS A 2 37.40 -19.49 13.95
C LYS A 2 37.07 -18.08 14.47
N ARG A 3 37.98 -17.08 14.31
CA ARG A 3 37.78 -15.71 14.77
C ARG A 3 36.58 -15.02 14.08
N ILE A 4 36.45 -15.14 12.76
CA ILE A 4 35.34 -14.58 11.98
C ILE A 4 34.01 -15.18 12.44
N PHE A 5 33.97 -16.50 12.64
CA PHE A 5 32.76 -17.18 13.10
C PHE A 5 32.31 -16.72 14.49
N ASN A 6 33.27 -16.51 15.40
CA ASN A 6 32.96 -15.99 16.73
C ASN A 6 32.40 -14.55 16.67
N ILE A 7 32.91 -13.73 15.74
CA ILE A 7 32.37 -12.38 15.50
C ILE A 7 30.92 -12.48 14.99
N LEU A 8 30.67 -13.26 13.94
CA LEU A 8 29.32 -13.45 13.39
C LEU A 8 28.33 -13.94 14.46
N TYR A 9 28.75 -14.93 15.26
CA TYR A 9 27.95 -15.46 16.36
C TYR A 9 27.64 -14.38 17.42
N SER A 10 28.66 -13.60 17.80
CA SER A 10 28.49 -12.49 18.76
C SER A 10 27.57 -11.41 18.19
N CYS A 11 27.76 -11.01 16.94
CA CYS A 11 26.89 -10.03 16.29
C CYS A 11 25.44 -10.51 16.20
N HIS A 12 25.21 -11.75 15.73
CA HIS A 12 23.86 -12.33 15.68
C HIS A 12 23.19 -12.36 17.07
N LYS A 13 23.92 -12.77 18.09
CA LYS A 13 23.43 -12.80 19.47
C LYS A 13 23.08 -11.40 19.97
N TRP A 14 24.00 -10.44 19.82
CA TRP A 14 23.84 -9.11 20.40
C TRP A 14 22.83 -8.24 19.63
N PHE A 15 22.75 -8.38 18.32
CA PHE A 15 21.69 -7.76 17.51
C PHE A 15 20.34 -8.42 17.79
N GLY A 16 20.29 -9.74 17.89
CA GLY A 16 19.05 -10.48 18.13
C GLY A 16 18.36 -10.10 19.44
N ILE A 17 19.07 -9.66 20.47
CA ILE A 17 18.50 -9.29 21.77
C ILE A 17 17.57 -8.06 21.66
N PRO A 18 18.05 -6.87 21.22
CA PRO A 18 17.19 -5.68 21.09
C PRO A 18 16.19 -5.80 19.93
N LEU A 19 16.56 -6.48 18.84
CA LEU A 19 15.70 -6.62 17.67
C LEU A 19 14.59 -7.67 17.85
N ALA A 20 14.65 -8.51 18.88
CA ALA A 20 13.62 -9.53 19.15
C ALA A 20 12.22 -8.91 19.26
N LEU A 21 12.09 -7.73 19.89
CA LEU A 21 10.83 -7.02 20.02
C LEU A 21 10.28 -6.59 18.64
N MET A 22 11.15 -6.11 17.76
CA MET A 22 10.76 -5.71 16.39
C MET A 22 10.31 -6.92 15.57
N PHE A 23 11.04 -8.03 15.66
CA PHE A 23 10.63 -9.26 14.99
C PHE A 23 9.26 -9.74 15.47
N ILE A 24 8.99 -9.73 16.79
CA ILE A 24 7.67 -10.07 17.34
C ILE A 24 6.61 -9.12 16.75
N ALA A 25 6.83 -7.82 16.84
CA ALA A 25 5.91 -6.81 16.35
C ALA A 25 5.59 -7.02 14.87
N TRP A 26 6.60 -7.20 14.01
CA TRP A 26 6.39 -7.34 12.57
C TRP A 26 5.74 -8.66 12.17
N TYR A 27 6.06 -9.77 12.81
CA TYR A 27 5.43 -11.06 12.51
C TYR A 27 3.96 -11.09 12.95
N VAL A 28 3.66 -10.62 14.16
CA VAL A 28 2.28 -10.56 14.67
C VAL A 28 1.46 -9.57 13.84
N SER A 29 1.99 -8.37 13.61
CA SER A 29 1.29 -7.34 12.85
C SER A 29 1.11 -7.72 11.38
N GLY A 30 2.11 -8.37 10.76
CA GLY A 30 2.03 -8.88 9.41
C GLY A 30 0.92 -9.90 9.24
N ALA A 31 0.75 -10.83 10.19
CA ALA A 31 -0.34 -11.79 10.18
C ALA A 31 -1.72 -11.09 10.26
N VAL A 32 -1.86 -10.07 11.09
CA VAL A 32 -3.10 -9.28 11.18
C VAL A 32 -3.36 -8.52 9.88
N MET A 33 -2.33 -7.95 9.26
CA MET A 33 -2.47 -7.13 8.05
C MET A 33 -2.86 -7.94 6.80
N LEU A 34 -2.78 -9.25 6.81
CA LEU A 34 -3.33 -10.08 5.72
C LEU A 34 -4.84 -9.85 5.53
N TYR A 35 -5.55 -9.52 6.62
CA TYR A 35 -7.01 -9.37 6.61
C TYR A 35 -7.47 -7.97 7.04
N HIS A 36 -6.65 -7.24 7.77
CA HIS A 36 -6.98 -5.94 8.36
C HIS A 36 -5.89 -4.89 8.04
N PRO A 37 -5.91 -4.32 6.82
CA PRO A 37 -4.99 -3.23 6.47
C PRO A 37 -5.25 -1.98 7.29
N PHE A 38 -4.41 -0.95 7.14
CA PHE A 38 -4.65 0.36 7.74
C PHE A 38 -5.99 0.93 7.25
N PRO A 39 -6.89 1.36 8.15
CA PRO A 39 -8.17 1.91 7.74
C PRO A 39 -7.98 3.21 6.96
N HIS A 40 -8.60 3.32 5.80
CA HIS A 40 -8.58 4.52 4.96
C HIS A 40 -9.86 4.63 4.13
N LEU A 41 -10.23 5.85 3.80
CA LEU A 41 -11.35 6.11 2.92
C LEU A 41 -10.99 5.68 1.50
N THR A 42 -11.80 4.79 0.93
CA THR A 42 -11.67 4.31 -0.45
C THR A 42 -12.83 4.83 -1.30
N PRO A 43 -12.74 4.85 -2.63
CA PRO A 43 -13.88 5.16 -3.47
C PRO A 43 -15.12 4.31 -3.18
N ALA A 44 -14.94 3.02 -2.85
CA ALA A 44 -16.03 2.11 -2.50
C ALA A 44 -16.69 2.42 -1.15
N THR A 45 -15.95 3.02 -0.22
CA THR A 45 -16.46 3.43 1.12
C THR A 45 -16.81 4.91 1.19
N THR A 46 -16.68 5.66 0.09
CA THR A 46 -17.14 7.04 -0.01
C THR A 46 -18.68 7.02 -0.14
N PRO A 47 -19.40 7.83 0.65
CA PRO A 47 -20.84 7.91 0.56
C PRO A 47 -21.33 8.25 -0.84
N VAL A 48 -22.45 7.64 -1.23
CA VAL A 48 -23.13 7.91 -2.51
C VAL A 48 -24.11 9.05 -2.29
N ALA A 49 -24.12 10.01 -3.20
CA ALA A 49 -25.05 11.12 -3.18
C ALA A 49 -25.54 11.45 -4.60
N GLU A 50 -26.64 12.16 -4.68
CA GLU A 50 -27.21 12.67 -5.92
C GLU A 50 -26.51 13.98 -6.29
N ALA A 51 -26.11 14.10 -7.55
CA ALA A 51 -25.48 15.30 -8.09
C ALA A 51 -26.56 16.29 -8.54
N ASP A 52 -26.56 17.48 -7.93
CA ASP A 52 -27.34 18.60 -8.45
C ASP A 52 -26.69 19.05 -9.78
N ALA A 53 -27.45 18.93 -10.87
CA ALA A 53 -26.99 19.29 -12.21
C ALA A 53 -26.57 20.78 -12.29
N SER A 54 -27.25 21.68 -11.57
CA SER A 54 -26.92 23.10 -11.57
C SER A 54 -25.57 23.34 -10.87
N GLN A 55 -25.34 22.71 -9.73
CA GLN A 55 -24.08 22.77 -8.99
C GLN A 55 -22.93 22.16 -9.82
N LEU A 56 -23.17 21.03 -10.49
CA LEU A 56 -22.17 20.40 -11.33
C LEU A 56 -21.76 21.32 -12.49
N ILE A 57 -22.72 21.94 -13.19
CA ILE A 57 -22.44 22.84 -14.31
C ILE A 57 -21.67 24.08 -13.84
N GLU A 58 -22.06 24.67 -12.71
CA GLU A 58 -21.39 25.85 -12.13
C GLU A 58 -19.92 25.50 -11.79
N LEU A 59 -19.69 24.45 -11.02
CA LEU A 59 -18.33 24.05 -10.64
C LEU A 59 -17.47 23.61 -11.83
N TRP A 60 -18.11 23.00 -12.84
CA TRP A 60 -17.42 22.60 -14.06
C TRP A 60 -16.85 23.79 -14.82
N GLN A 61 -17.47 24.96 -14.76
CA GLN A 61 -16.93 26.18 -15.39
C GLN A 61 -15.54 26.54 -14.85
N GLU A 62 -15.26 26.28 -13.57
CA GLU A 62 -13.98 26.55 -12.93
C GLU A 62 -12.90 25.52 -13.19
N VAL A 63 -13.26 24.36 -13.78
CA VAL A 63 -12.29 23.31 -14.17
C VAL A 63 -11.38 23.87 -15.26
N PRO A 64 -10.06 23.64 -15.21
CA PRO A 64 -9.13 24.06 -16.26
C PRO A 64 -9.54 23.55 -17.64
N ASP A 65 -9.20 24.31 -18.70
CA ASP A 65 -9.54 23.94 -20.07
C ASP A 65 -8.92 22.60 -20.52
N THR A 66 -7.82 22.21 -19.88
CA THR A 66 -7.19 20.90 -20.06
C THR A 66 -6.74 20.34 -18.71
N PHE A 67 -6.88 19.05 -18.52
CA PHE A 67 -6.44 18.33 -17.32
C PHE A 67 -6.05 16.88 -17.66
N SER A 68 -5.25 16.26 -16.78
CA SER A 68 -4.90 14.84 -16.90
C SER A 68 -5.78 13.94 -16.04
N ASP A 69 -6.22 14.46 -14.89
CA ASP A 69 -7.08 13.77 -13.93
C ASP A 69 -8.05 14.75 -13.29
N CYS A 70 -9.31 14.37 -13.24
CA CYS A 70 -10.37 15.14 -12.59
C CYS A 70 -11.24 14.19 -11.77
N ARG A 71 -11.28 14.42 -10.46
CA ARG A 71 -12.06 13.61 -9.52
C ARG A 71 -13.18 14.43 -8.92
N MET A 72 -14.38 13.85 -8.93
CA MET A 72 -15.60 14.39 -8.29
C MET A 72 -15.97 13.49 -7.11
N SER A 73 -16.35 14.09 -6.00
CA SER A 73 -16.82 13.39 -4.79
C SER A 73 -17.64 14.33 -3.94
N PHE A 74 -18.43 13.79 -3.00
CA PHE A 74 -19.27 14.57 -2.13
C PHE A 74 -18.66 14.77 -0.74
N SER A 75 -18.96 15.92 -0.17
CA SER A 75 -18.79 16.22 1.25
C SER A 75 -20.14 16.62 1.81
N GLY A 76 -20.86 15.66 2.38
CA GLY A 76 -22.28 15.82 2.67
C GLY A 76 -23.10 16.03 1.38
N ARG A 77 -23.73 17.20 1.24
CA ARG A 77 -24.48 17.61 0.04
C ARG A 77 -23.64 18.39 -0.98
N HIS A 78 -22.42 18.79 -0.61
CA HIS A 78 -21.58 19.61 -1.47
C HIS A 78 -20.74 18.77 -2.41
N LEU A 79 -20.84 19.04 -3.71
CA LEU A 79 -20.00 18.45 -4.71
C LEU A 79 -18.61 19.12 -4.69
N LEU A 80 -17.55 18.34 -4.63
CA LEU A 80 -16.18 18.77 -4.71
C LEU A 80 -15.52 18.21 -5.98
N ILE A 81 -14.87 19.07 -6.74
CA ILE A 81 -14.12 18.69 -7.96
C ILE A 81 -12.65 18.94 -7.73
N LYS A 82 -11.82 17.94 -7.98
CA LYS A 82 -10.37 18.05 -7.90
C LYS A 82 -9.75 17.76 -9.26
N ALA A 83 -9.42 18.81 -9.99
CA ALA A 83 -8.77 18.73 -11.30
C ALA A 83 -7.25 18.85 -11.10
N ASP A 84 -6.50 17.78 -11.43
CA ASP A 84 -5.08 17.61 -11.13
C ASP A 84 -4.77 17.93 -9.65
N ARG A 85 -4.33 19.16 -9.34
CA ARG A 85 -4.03 19.60 -7.95
C ARG A 85 -4.95 20.68 -7.43
N LYS A 86 -5.82 21.24 -8.28
CA LYS A 86 -6.75 22.33 -7.94
C LYS A 86 -8.03 21.74 -7.38
N LEU A 87 -8.42 22.13 -6.17
CA LEU A 87 -9.72 21.83 -5.61
C LEU A 87 -10.69 22.96 -5.96
N ILE A 88 -11.88 22.59 -6.42
CA ILE A 88 -12.99 23.46 -6.83
C ILE A 88 -14.20 23.08 -5.99
N GLY A 89 -15.02 24.06 -5.61
CA GLY A 89 -16.19 23.85 -4.73
C GLY A 89 -15.81 23.68 -3.26
N GLY A 90 -14.55 23.97 -2.88
CA GLY A 90 -14.14 23.95 -1.48
C GLY A 90 -14.87 25.03 -0.66
N TYR A 91 -15.29 24.68 0.57
CA TYR A 91 -16.06 25.54 1.46
C TYR A 91 -15.64 25.36 2.92
N THR A 92 -15.95 26.31 3.78
CA THR A 92 -15.75 26.17 5.22
C THR A 92 -17.00 25.52 5.82
N PRO A 93 -16.92 24.26 6.30
CA PRO A 93 -18.10 23.55 6.76
C PRO A 93 -18.67 24.15 8.06
N THR A 94 -19.98 24.29 8.09
CA THR A 94 -20.77 24.64 9.29
C THR A 94 -21.00 23.37 10.12
N LEU A 95 -21.59 23.53 11.32
CA LEU A 95 -21.97 22.39 12.15
C LEU A 95 -23.01 21.50 11.46
N ASP A 96 -23.97 22.11 10.73
CA ASP A 96 -24.99 21.39 9.97
C ASP A 96 -24.34 20.57 8.83
N ASP A 97 -23.35 21.13 8.14
CA ASP A 97 -22.59 20.39 7.11
C ASP A 97 -21.88 19.19 7.71
N LEU A 98 -21.22 19.36 8.87
CA LEU A 98 -20.57 18.25 9.55
C LEU A 98 -21.57 17.15 9.94
N GLN A 99 -22.79 17.52 10.35
CA GLN A 99 -23.84 16.57 10.69
C GLN A 99 -24.33 15.80 9.46
N ILE A 100 -24.47 16.46 8.32
CA ILE A 100 -24.83 15.81 7.06
C ILE A 100 -23.71 14.89 6.58
N ILE A 101 -22.45 15.32 6.69
CA ILE A 101 -21.29 14.48 6.36
C ILE A 101 -21.32 13.21 7.21
N GLU A 102 -21.47 13.31 8.53
CA GLU A 102 -21.45 12.15 9.43
C GLU A 102 -22.64 11.22 9.17
N SER A 103 -23.84 11.79 8.95
CA SER A 103 -25.04 11.04 8.60
C SER A 103 -24.88 10.25 7.30
N SER A 104 -24.13 10.76 6.33
CA SER A 104 -23.83 10.05 5.07
C SER A 104 -23.00 8.78 5.28
N PHE A 105 -22.28 8.67 6.40
CA PHE A 105 -21.61 7.44 6.82
C PHE A 105 -22.47 6.51 7.69
N GLY A 106 -23.75 6.86 7.89
CA GLY A 106 -24.73 6.06 8.63
C GLY A 106 -24.64 6.21 10.15
N THR A 107 -24.10 7.30 10.65
CA THR A 107 -23.98 7.58 12.08
C THR A 107 -24.29 9.05 12.38
N GLU A 108 -24.42 9.41 13.66
CA GLU A 108 -24.67 10.78 14.12
C GLU A 108 -23.48 11.28 14.93
N ILE A 109 -23.36 12.59 15.04
CA ILE A 109 -22.27 13.24 15.78
C ILE A 109 -22.46 13.03 17.28
N GLU A 110 -21.47 12.46 17.96
CA GLU A 110 -21.32 12.48 19.40
C GLU A 110 -20.48 13.70 19.85
N LYS A 111 -19.39 13.99 19.10
CA LYS A 111 -18.46 15.06 19.45
C LYS A 111 -17.70 15.55 18.22
N VAL A 112 -17.35 16.82 18.19
CA VAL A 112 -16.44 17.42 17.21
C VAL A 112 -15.23 18.01 17.94
N ASP A 113 -14.05 17.62 17.54
CA ASP A 113 -12.77 18.16 18.02
C ASP A 113 -12.06 18.89 16.87
N THR A 114 -11.43 20.03 17.17
CA THR A 114 -10.57 20.73 16.21
C THR A 114 -9.10 20.32 16.46
N LEU A 115 -8.49 19.68 15.48
CA LEU A 115 -7.11 19.25 15.54
C LEU A 115 -6.20 20.32 14.92
N SER A 116 -5.23 20.80 15.70
CA SER A 116 -4.15 21.68 15.24
C SER A 116 -2.95 20.91 14.67
N ASP A 117 -3.02 19.58 14.70
CA ASP A 117 -1.94 18.70 14.26
C ASP A 117 -2.49 17.32 13.83
N ILE A 118 -1.69 16.59 13.02
CA ILE A 118 -2.01 15.21 12.63
C ILE A 118 -1.98 14.28 13.84
N ASP A 119 -2.89 13.32 13.85
CA ASP A 119 -2.91 12.25 14.85
C ASP A 119 -2.52 10.89 14.27
N LYS A 120 -2.58 9.82 15.09
CA LYS A 120 -2.19 8.48 14.68
C LYS A 120 -3.06 7.87 13.56
N TRP A 121 -4.27 8.38 13.35
CA TRP A 121 -5.22 7.87 12.36
C TRP A 121 -5.15 8.61 11.03
N ILE A 122 -4.51 9.78 11.04
CA ILE A 122 -4.17 10.58 9.87
C ILE A 122 -2.65 10.87 9.84
N PRO A 123 -1.78 9.83 9.89
CA PRO A 123 -0.34 9.98 10.10
C PRO A 123 0.41 10.46 8.85
N PHE A 124 -0.25 11.14 7.93
CA PHE A 124 0.33 11.50 6.64
C PHE A 124 0.64 12.98 6.56
N ASN A 125 1.91 13.35 6.40
CA ASN A 125 2.35 14.75 6.29
C ASN A 125 1.62 15.53 5.21
N ARG A 126 1.16 14.86 4.13
CA ARG A 126 0.36 15.49 3.08
C ARG A 126 -0.95 16.11 3.59
N LEU A 127 -1.45 15.67 4.76
CA LEU A 127 -2.66 16.19 5.38
C LEU A 127 -2.42 17.42 6.26
N MET A 128 -1.16 17.75 6.57
CA MET A 128 -0.82 18.95 7.35
C MET A 128 -1.29 20.25 6.67
N LYS A 129 -1.37 20.27 5.35
CA LYS A 129 -1.89 21.42 4.59
C LYS A 129 -3.40 21.69 4.81
N HIS A 130 -4.14 20.74 5.38
CA HIS A 130 -5.56 20.85 5.70
C HIS A 130 -5.83 21.26 7.15
N LEU A 131 -4.77 21.52 7.93
CA LEU A 131 -4.92 21.97 9.31
C LEU A 131 -5.45 23.41 9.36
N PRO A 132 -6.32 23.71 10.33
CA PRO A 132 -6.90 22.81 11.32
C PRO A 132 -7.87 21.80 10.68
N ILE A 133 -8.00 20.61 11.31
CA ILE A 133 -8.86 19.53 10.82
C ILE A 133 -9.95 19.25 11.85
N TYR A 134 -11.19 19.18 11.45
CA TYR A 134 -12.26 18.69 12.30
C TYR A 134 -12.20 17.17 12.38
N ARG A 135 -12.16 16.64 13.61
CA ARG A 135 -12.36 15.24 13.89
C ARG A 135 -13.73 15.05 14.49
N ILE A 136 -14.64 14.47 13.73
CA ILE A 136 -15.96 14.09 14.16
C ILE A 136 -15.85 12.72 14.80
N THR A 137 -16.44 12.55 15.99
CA THR A 137 -16.63 11.25 16.62
C THR A 137 -18.10 10.90 16.48
N GLY A 138 -18.41 9.80 15.77
CA GLY A 138 -19.76 9.27 15.64
C GLY A 138 -20.22 8.54 16.90
N ILE A 139 -21.53 8.35 17.07
CA ILE A 139 -22.13 7.57 18.17
C ILE A 139 -21.62 6.13 18.13
N ASP A 140 -21.38 5.57 16.94
CA ASP A 140 -20.77 4.25 16.73
C ASP A 140 -19.27 4.21 17.04
N LYS A 141 -18.71 5.35 17.54
CA LYS A 141 -17.28 5.54 17.81
C LYS A 141 -16.41 5.52 16.55
N SER A 142 -16.97 5.74 15.37
CA SER A 142 -16.18 6.06 14.17
C SER A 142 -15.46 7.41 14.29
N TYR A 143 -14.45 7.64 13.45
CA TYR A 143 -13.80 8.95 13.33
C TYR A 143 -13.82 9.38 11.88
N THR A 144 -14.42 10.55 11.63
CA THR A 144 -14.40 11.22 10.33
C THR A 144 -13.56 12.48 10.42
N TYR A 145 -12.62 12.65 9.51
CA TYR A 145 -11.72 13.81 9.45
C TYR A 145 -12.09 14.68 8.27
N VAL A 146 -12.39 15.94 8.56
CA VAL A 146 -12.84 16.93 7.57
C VAL A 146 -11.93 18.15 7.61
N SER A 147 -11.49 18.62 6.46
CA SER A 147 -10.73 19.89 6.37
C SER A 147 -11.62 21.06 6.78
N SER A 148 -11.20 21.84 7.76
CA SER A 148 -11.95 23.03 8.19
C SER A 148 -11.93 24.16 7.15
N GLN A 149 -10.98 24.11 6.22
CA GLN A 149 -10.79 25.15 5.20
C GLN A 149 -11.52 24.84 3.90
N THR A 150 -11.67 23.54 3.57
CA THR A 150 -12.15 23.12 2.25
C THR A 150 -13.34 22.17 2.29
N GLY A 151 -13.78 21.75 3.49
CA GLY A 151 -14.83 20.76 3.63
C GLY A 151 -14.46 19.34 3.14
N GLU A 152 -13.28 19.13 2.53
CA GLU A 152 -12.87 17.82 1.99
C GLU A 152 -12.84 16.77 3.10
N VAL A 153 -13.54 15.64 2.88
CA VAL A 153 -13.45 14.48 3.78
C VAL A 153 -12.13 13.78 3.52
N LEU A 154 -11.23 13.83 4.49
CA LEU A 154 -9.86 13.36 4.37
C LEU A 154 -9.70 11.88 4.72
N GLN A 155 -10.51 11.42 5.69
CA GLN A 155 -10.43 10.07 6.23
C GLN A 155 -11.70 9.71 6.98
N HIS A 156 -12.09 8.42 6.91
CA HIS A 156 -13.11 7.84 7.78
C HIS A 156 -12.59 6.52 8.34
N ASN A 157 -12.72 6.31 9.65
CA ASN A 157 -12.18 5.15 10.35
C ASN A 157 -13.23 4.55 11.29
N THR A 158 -13.69 3.35 11.01
CA THR A 158 -14.56 2.62 11.92
C THR A 158 -13.83 2.22 13.21
N LEU A 159 -14.59 2.00 14.30
CA LEU A 159 -14.01 1.51 15.56
C LEU A 159 -13.29 0.17 15.38
N SER A 160 -13.89 -0.75 14.62
CA SER A 160 -13.29 -2.06 14.34
C SER A 160 -11.97 -1.91 13.58
N GLY A 161 -11.94 -1.09 12.51
CA GLY A 161 -10.72 -0.82 11.74
C GLY A 161 -9.60 -0.27 12.62
N ARG A 162 -9.92 0.66 13.54
CA ARG A 162 -8.92 1.20 14.49
C ARG A 162 -8.42 0.15 15.49
N ARG A 163 -9.29 -0.72 16.01
CA ARG A 163 -8.89 -1.80 16.93
C ARG A 163 -7.91 -2.77 16.26
N TRP A 164 -8.21 -3.19 15.03
CA TRP A 164 -7.30 -4.05 14.27
C TRP A 164 -6.00 -3.35 13.91
N ALA A 165 -6.05 -2.07 13.56
CA ALA A 165 -4.85 -1.31 13.23
C ALA A 165 -3.88 -1.17 14.43
N TRP A 166 -4.36 -1.18 15.68
CA TRP A 166 -3.50 -1.17 16.87
C TRP A 166 -2.57 -2.39 16.94
N ILE A 167 -3.05 -3.56 16.50
CA ILE A 167 -2.25 -4.80 16.52
C ILE A 167 -1.55 -5.02 15.17
N GLY A 168 -2.18 -4.56 14.08
CA GLY A 168 -1.71 -4.70 12.70
C GLY A 168 -0.90 -3.50 12.23
N ALA A 169 -1.53 -2.59 11.52
CA ALA A 169 -0.88 -1.57 10.72
C ALA A 169 0.02 -0.59 11.50
N LEU A 170 -0.39 -0.16 12.72
CA LEU A 170 0.41 0.79 13.50
C LEU A 170 1.79 0.22 13.88
N PRO A 171 1.92 -0.98 14.49
CA PRO A 171 3.22 -1.55 14.77
C PRO A 171 3.97 -2.01 13.50
N HIS A 172 3.25 -2.45 12.46
CA HIS A 172 3.89 -2.90 11.23
C HIS A 172 4.62 -1.76 10.51
N TYR A 173 3.96 -0.62 10.35
CA TYR A 173 4.52 0.56 9.72
C TYR A 173 5.32 1.45 10.69
N VAL A 174 5.41 1.08 11.97
CA VAL A 174 6.03 1.91 13.02
C VAL A 174 5.41 3.32 13.02
N TYR A 175 4.07 3.40 12.99
CA TYR A 175 3.33 4.67 12.99
C TYR A 175 3.25 5.25 14.41
N ILE A 176 4.41 5.68 14.92
CA ILE A 176 4.52 6.46 16.16
C ILE A 176 4.37 7.92 15.77
N THR A 177 3.32 8.60 16.27
CA THR A 177 2.95 9.95 15.82
C THR A 177 4.11 10.96 15.85
N PRO A 178 4.91 11.09 16.94
CA PRO A 178 6.04 12.01 16.95
C PRO A 178 7.10 11.70 15.88
N LEU A 179 7.36 10.41 15.63
CA LEU A 179 8.32 9.97 14.59
C LEU A 179 7.72 10.19 13.19
N ARG A 180 6.42 9.94 13.02
CA ARG A 180 5.77 9.99 11.71
C ARG A 180 5.51 11.41 11.21
N ARG A 181 5.52 12.40 12.08
CA ARG A 181 5.49 13.83 11.73
C ARG A 181 6.61 14.21 10.77
N ASP A 182 7.82 13.74 11.07
CA ASP A 182 8.95 13.88 10.18
C ASP A 182 9.00 12.64 9.27
N SER A 183 8.57 12.81 8.03
CA SER A 183 8.55 11.73 7.04
C SER A 183 9.93 11.17 6.75
N GLU A 184 10.95 12.02 6.74
CA GLU A 184 12.32 11.61 6.44
C GLU A 184 12.92 10.84 7.61
N LEU A 185 12.77 11.36 8.83
CA LEU A 185 13.22 10.69 10.05
C LEU A 185 12.55 9.32 10.20
N TRP A 186 11.23 9.24 10.00
CA TRP A 186 10.49 7.97 10.04
C TRP A 186 11.02 6.99 8.98
N HIS A 187 11.16 7.46 7.74
CA HIS A 187 11.63 6.65 6.61
C HIS A 187 13.02 6.07 6.89
N ASN A 188 13.96 6.92 7.28
CA ASN A 188 15.33 6.51 7.61
C ASN A 188 15.35 5.55 8.82
N THR A 189 14.58 5.82 9.87
CA THR A 189 14.48 4.96 11.05
C THR A 189 14.03 3.55 10.67
N VAL A 190 12.96 3.42 9.89
CA VAL A 190 12.43 2.10 9.49
C VAL A 190 13.41 1.37 8.58
N ILE A 191 14.09 2.06 7.64
CA ILE A 191 15.10 1.46 6.77
C ILE A 191 16.29 0.94 7.59
N TRP A 192 16.84 1.73 8.50
CA TRP A 192 17.97 1.29 9.31
C TRP A 192 17.61 0.15 10.25
N MET A 193 16.45 0.19 10.89
CA MET A 193 15.97 -0.90 11.74
C MET A 193 15.80 -2.20 10.95
N SER A 194 15.15 -2.16 9.80
CA SER A 194 14.96 -3.34 8.94
C SER A 194 16.29 -3.82 8.32
N GLY A 195 17.22 -2.91 8.04
CA GLY A 195 18.58 -3.22 7.61
C GLY A 195 19.36 -4.01 8.66
N LEU A 196 19.32 -3.56 9.91
CA LEU A 196 19.95 -4.27 11.03
C LEU A 196 19.34 -5.65 11.27
N CYS A 197 17.99 -5.75 11.16
CA CYS A 197 17.28 -7.03 11.21
C CYS A 197 17.74 -7.96 10.07
N THR A 198 17.85 -7.45 8.84
CA THR A 198 18.33 -8.18 7.67
C THR A 198 19.73 -8.75 7.91
N VAL A 199 20.67 -7.93 8.38
CA VAL A 199 22.04 -8.35 8.69
C VAL A 199 22.06 -9.42 9.79
N SER A 200 21.21 -9.27 10.82
CA SER A 200 21.08 -10.26 11.89
C SER A 200 20.60 -11.62 11.37
N VAL A 201 19.60 -11.63 10.48
CA VAL A 201 19.09 -12.87 9.87
C VAL A 201 20.16 -13.52 8.98
N ILE A 202 20.87 -12.74 8.18
CA ILE A 202 21.99 -13.25 7.34
C ILE A 202 23.05 -13.94 8.21
N PHE A 203 23.46 -13.32 9.30
CA PHE A 203 24.43 -13.94 10.21
C PHE A 203 23.90 -15.23 10.82
N GLY A 204 22.60 -15.24 11.24
CA GLY A 204 21.93 -16.46 11.72
C GLY A 204 21.94 -17.60 10.70
N LEU A 205 21.62 -17.30 9.44
CA LEU A 205 21.63 -18.26 8.36
C LEU A 205 23.05 -18.81 8.09
N ILE A 206 24.06 -17.94 8.01
CA ILE A 206 25.45 -18.36 7.82
C ILE A 206 25.88 -19.30 8.95
N ILE A 207 25.55 -18.97 10.20
CA ILE A 207 25.85 -19.81 11.36
C ILE A 207 25.14 -21.15 11.25
N ALA A 208 23.84 -21.15 10.94
CA ALA A 208 23.03 -22.35 10.84
C ALA A 208 23.51 -23.31 9.74
N VAL A 209 23.78 -22.77 8.53
CA VAL A 209 24.30 -23.53 7.40
C VAL A 209 25.68 -24.12 7.72
N ARG A 210 26.58 -23.35 8.35
CA ARG A 210 27.89 -23.84 8.76
C ARG A 210 27.77 -24.99 9.76
N PHE A 211 26.87 -24.91 10.75
CA PHE A 211 26.63 -26.03 11.65
C PHE A 211 26.11 -27.26 10.91
N LEU A 212 25.18 -27.10 9.99
CA LEU A 212 24.66 -28.20 9.17
C LEU A 212 25.76 -28.88 8.37
N LEU A 213 26.58 -28.12 7.64
CA LEU A 213 27.68 -28.65 6.80
C LEU A 213 28.73 -29.39 7.65
N ARG A 214 29.01 -28.91 8.87
CA ARG A 214 30.00 -29.53 9.75
C ARG A 214 29.49 -30.80 10.43
N THR A 215 28.22 -30.80 10.88
CA THR A 215 27.68 -31.89 11.70
C THR A 215 26.83 -32.87 10.90
N ARG A 216 26.28 -32.41 9.77
CA ARG A 216 25.29 -33.11 8.94
C ARG A 216 24.06 -33.58 9.73
N ARG A 217 23.73 -32.90 10.83
CA ARG A 217 22.62 -33.23 11.74
C ARG A 217 21.77 -32.01 12.04
N LEU A 218 20.43 -32.21 12.08
CA LEU A 218 19.46 -31.18 12.47
C LEU A 218 19.30 -31.06 14.00
N ARG A 219 19.61 -32.12 14.75
CA ARG A 219 19.39 -32.18 16.19
C ARG A 219 20.71 -32.20 16.96
N ILE A 220 21.55 -31.16 16.78
CA ILE A 220 22.86 -31.08 17.43
C ILE A 220 22.86 -30.50 18.84
N PHE A 221 21.81 -29.76 19.21
CA PHE A 221 21.73 -29.08 20.49
C PHE A 221 20.90 -29.85 21.51
N PRO A 222 21.38 -30.09 22.74
CA PRO A 222 20.65 -30.80 23.76
C PRO A 222 19.45 -30.01 24.30
N ARG A 223 19.60 -28.71 24.44
CA ARG A 223 18.54 -27.83 24.94
C ARG A 223 17.47 -27.57 23.88
N LYS A 224 16.19 -27.77 24.22
CA LYS A 224 15.05 -27.63 23.30
C LYS A 224 15.05 -26.28 22.57
N SER A 225 15.22 -25.15 23.28
CA SER A 225 15.18 -23.80 22.66
C SER A 225 16.27 -23.61 21.58
N TRP A 226 17.51 -24.07 21.83
CA TRP A 226 18.59 -24.03 20.87
C TRP A 226 18.32 -24.91 19.65
N ARG A 227 17.82 -26.13 19.88
CA ARG A 227 17.47 -27.07 18.83
C ARG A 227 16.37 -26.52 17.91
N TRP A 228 15.31 -25.97 18.50
CA TRP A 228 14.21 -25.41 17.73
C TRP A 228 14.65 -24.17 16.97
N HIS A 229 15.35 -23.23 17.60
CA HIS A 229 15.85 -22.04 16.91
C HIS A 229 16.72 -22.38 15.72
N TYR A 230 17.64 -23.34 15.86
CA TYR A 230 18.51 -23.80 14.78
C TYR A 230 17.72 -24.51 13.67
N SER A 231 16.89 -25.49 14.01
CA SER A 231 16.17 -26.30 13.01
C SER A 231 15.18 -25.45 12.22
N TRP A 232 14.36 -24.65 12.91
CA TRP A 232 13.40 -23.77 12.24
C TRP A 232 14.11 -22.64 11.49
N GLY A 233 15.24 -22.15 12.02
CA GLY A 233 16.08 -21.19 11.33
C GLY A 233 16.64 -21.69 9.98
N LEU A 234 16.95 -22.98 9.88
CA LEU A 234 17.37 -23.60 8.62
C LEU A 234 16.22 -23.70 7.61
N PHE A 235 15.02 -24.08 8.04
CA PHE A 235 13.86 -24.25 7.14
C PHE A 235 13.21 -22.93 6.75
N PHE A 236 13.02 -22.01 7.69
CA PHE A 236 12.26 -20.77 7.49
C PHE A 236 13.11 -19.49 7.53
N GLY A 237 14.41 -19.60 7.76
CA GLY A 237 15.28 -18.42 7.83
C GLY A 237 15.39 -17.68 6.50
N LEU A 238 15.28 -18.38 5.36
CA LEU A 238 15.28 -17.74 4.05
C LEU A 238 13.98 -16.94 3.81
N SER A 239 12.82 -17.46 4.20
CA SER A 239 11.57 -16.71 4.12
C SER A 239 11.57 -15.51 5.08
N MET A 240 12.14 -15.67 6.27
CA MET A 240 12.35 -14.57 7.22
C MET A 240 13.22 -13.48 6.61
N LEU A 241 14.32 -13.86 5.97
CA LEU A 241 15.18 -12.91 5.23
C LEU A 241 14.40 -12.21 4.12
N ALA A 242 13.63 -12.97 3.33
CA ALA A 242 12.81 -12.42 2.26
C ALA A 242 11.83 -11.36 2.77
N PHE A 243 11.07 -11.65 3.83
CA PHE A 243 10.12 -10.69 4.42
C PHE A 243 10.78 -9.41 4.93
N ILE A 244 11.86 -9.54 5.70
CA ILE A 244 12.52 -8.36 6.30
C ILE A 244 13.24 -7.52 5.24
N PHE A 245 14.02 -8.17 4.37
CA PHE A 245 14.73 -7.48 3.29
C PHE A 245 13.76 -6.78 2.32
N SER A 246 12.69 -7.46 1.91
CA SER A 246 11.71 -6.86 1.01
C SER A 246 10.88 -5.74 1.68
N GLY A 247 10.60 -5.87 2.99
CA GLY A 247 10.02 -4.78 3.78
C GLY A 247 10.93 -3.55 3.80
N MET A 248 12.23 -3.71 3.98
CA MET A 248 13.20 -2.64 3.84
C MET A 248 13.17 -2.04 2.42
N MET A 249 13.21 -2.90 1.39
CA MET A 249 13.23 -2.46 0.00
C MET A 249 11.91 -1.84 -0.47
N SER A 250 10.80 -2.03 0.25
CA SER A 250 9.53 -1.34 -0.05
C SER A 250 9.62 0.18 0.21
N LEU A 251 10.46 0.57 1.15
CA LEU A 251 10.77 1.97 1.49
C LEU A 251 12.05 2.44 0.80
N ALA A 252 13.14 1.68 0.93
CA ALA A 252 14.41 1.99 0.28
C ALA A 252 14.30 1.76 -1.23
N LYS A 253 14.39 2.82 -2.02
CA LYS A 253 14.43 2.70 -3.48
C LYS A 253 15.76 2.09 -3.92
N ILE A 254 15.74 1.29 -5.00
CA ILE A 254 16.96 0.82 -5.63
C ILE A 254 17.79 2.05 -6.04
N PRO A 255 19.05 2.18 -5.61
CA PRO A 255 19.88 3.33 -5.97
C PRO A 255 20.09 3.45 -7.48
N ASP A 256 20.17 4.69 -8.01
CA ASP A 256 20.34 4.93 -9.44
C ASP A 256 21.69 4.46 -10.00
N TRP A 257 22.71 4.31 -9.15
CA TRP A 257 23.99 3.72 -9.54
C TRP A 257 23.93 2.20 -9.74
N ILE A 258 22.91 1.52 -9.16
CA ILE A 258 22.64 0.09 -9.41
C ILE A 258 21.74 -0.04 -10.64
N MET A 259 20.64 0.73 -10.68
CA MET A 259 19.66 0.67 -11.76
C MET A 259 18.99 2.03 -11.93
N LYS A 260 19.21 2.66 -13.09
CA LYS A 260 18.61 3.97 -13.42
C LYS A 260 17.12 3.81 -13.71
N SER A 261 16.34 4.76 -13.21
CA SER A 261 14.93 4.90 -13.59
C SER A 261 14.85 5.51 -15.00
N ARG A 262 13.86 5.06 -15.75
CA ARG A 262 13.52 5.61 -17.07
C ARG A 262 12.13 6.22 -17.01
N PRO A 263 12.02 7.57 -16.92
CA PRO A 263 10.73 8.23 -16.98
C PRO A 263 10.12 8.05 -18.37
N LEU A 264 8.79 8.03 -18.41
CA LEU A 264 8.07 7.96 -19.67
C LEU A 264 8.26 9.27 -20.45
N PRO A 265 8.54 9.23 -21.75
CA PRO A 265 8.63 10.44 -22.61
C PRO A 265 7.30 11.21 -22.61
N HIS A 266 6.17 10.48 -22.68
CA HIS A 266 4.82 11.04 -22.66
C HIS A 266 4.01 10.40 -21.52
N PRO A 267 4.20 10.83 -20.25
CA PRO A 267 3.62 10.14 -19.10
C PRO A 267 2.09 10.21 -19.03
N SER A 268 1.50 11.32 -19.52
CA SER A 268 0.04 11.54 -19.48
C SER A 268 -0.42 12.28 -20.73
N ALA A 269 -1.52 11.84 -21.31
CA ALA A 269 -2.31 12.66 -22.21
C ALA A 269 -3.06 13.74 -21.40
N MET A 270 -3.60 14.74 -22.09
CA MET A 270 -4.50 15.74 -21.51
C MET A 270 -5.87 15.57 -22.16
N ILE A 271 -6.93 15.81 -21.40
CA ILE A 271 -8.30 15.87 -21.88
C ILE A 271 -8.67 17.34 -21.98
N ALA A 272 -9.22 17.75 -23.11
CA ALA A 272 -9.84 19.06 -23.19
C ALA A 272 -11.18 19.02 -22.45
N LYS A 273 -11.45 20.05 -21.65
CA LYS A 273 -12.72 20.18 -20.91
C LYS A 273 -13.93 20.10 -21.82
N SER A 274 -13.82 20.66 -23.02
CA SER A 274 -14.83 20.63 -24.07
C SER A 274 -15.15 19.22 -24.61
N ASP A 275 -14.24 18.27 -24.44
CA ASP A 275 -14.40 16.90 -24.92
C ASP A 275 -15.19 16.03 -23.93
N VAL A 276 -15.44 16.53 -22.72
CA VAL A 276 -16.18 15.80 -21.68
C VAL A 276 -17.67 16.12 -21.78
N ASP A 277 -18.47 15.08 -22.00
CA ASP A 277 -19.92 15.16 -22.00
C ASP A 277 -20.47 14.85 -20.60
N LEU A 278 -20.85 15.88 -19.87
CA LEU A 278 -21.40 15.74 -18.50
C LEU A 278 -22.73 14.98 -18.46
N SER A 279 -23.48 14.91 -19.57
CA SER A 279 -24.74 14.18 -19.64
C SER A 279 -24.59 12.67 -19.52
N LEU A 280 -23.35 12.15 -19.71
CA LEU A 280 -23.00 10.74 -19.51
C LEU A 280 -22.76 10.38 -18.05
N LEU A 281 -22.62 11.36 -17.17
CA LEU A 281 -22.43 11.09 -15.75
C LEU A 281 -23.71 10.59 -15.12
N PRO A 282 -23.65 9.60 -14.21
CA PRO A 282 -24.82 9.15 -13.48
C PRO A 282 -25.31 10.25 -12.53
N GLU A 283 -26.60 10.29 -12.28
CA GLU A 283 -27.20 11.23 -11.32
C GLU A 283 -26.73 10.96 -9.89
N THR A 284 -26.45 9.67 -9.56
CA THR A 284 -25.98 9.27 -8.24
C THR A 284 -24.64 8.55 -8.32
N PHE A 285 -23.66 8.96 -7.51
CA PHE A 285 -22.35 8.33 -7.42
C PHE A 285 -21.66 8.61 -6.10
N GLY A 286 -20.69 7.77 -5.74
CA GLY A 286 -19.77 8.06 -4.63
C GLY A 286 -18.55 8.85 -5.11
N VAL A 287 -17.89 8.32 -6.16
CA VAL A 287 -16.73 8.98 -6.77
C VAL A 287 -16.77 8.80 -8.29
N VAL A 288 -16.59 9.91 -8.99
CA VAL A 288 -16.32 9.92 -10.44
C VAL A 288 -14.88 10.37 -10.66
N THR A 289 -14.13 9.65 -11.49
CA THR A 289 -12.77 10.04 -11.89
C THR A 289 -12.69 10.06 -13.40
N ILE A 290 -12.42 11.22 -13.98
CA ILE A 290 -12.16 11.41 -15.41
C ILE A 290 -10.65 11.41 -15.57
N SER A 291 -10.09 10.47 -16.30
CA SER A 291 -8.65 10.31 -16.49
C SER A 291 -8.29 10.18 -17.95
N ALA A 292 -7.20 10.83 -18.35
CA ALA A 292 -6.65 10.73 -19.68
C ALA A 292 -5.87 9.42 -19.93
N ASN A 293 -5.58 8.67 -18.90
CA ASN A 293 -4.66 7.54 -18.96
C ASN A 293 -5.35 6.20 -18.65
N PRO A 294 -5.17 5.12 -19.45
CA PRO A 294 -4.46 5.05 -20.75
C PRO A 294 -5.25 5.65 -21.90
N LEU A 295 -6.56 5.70 -21.77
CA LEU A 295 -7.51 6.29 -22.70
C LEU A 295 -8.38 7.29 -21.95
N PRO A 296 -8.85 8.36 -22.59
CA PRO A 296 -9.82 9.27 -21.99
C PRO A 296 -11.07 8.51 -21.55
N ALA A 297 -11.26 8.38 -20.25
CA ALA A 297 -12.34 7.59 -19.67
C ALA A 297 -12.88 8.21 -18.37
N VAL A 298 -14.16 7.94 -18.12
CA VAL A 298 -14.84 8.27 -16.86
C VAL A 298 -15.02 6.98 -16.07
N LYS A 299 -14.37 6.90 -14.92
CA LYS A 299 -14.52 5.81 -13.97
C LYS A 299 -15.51 6.21 -12.89
N VAL A 300 -16.60 5.50 -12.80
CA VAL A 300 -17.63 5.68 -11.76
C VAL A 300 -17.46 4.62 -10.69
N THR A 301 -17.56 5.05 -9.43
CA THR A 301 -17.64 4.15 -8.28
C THR A 301 -18.83 4.57 -7.43
N SER A 302 -19.77 3.65 -7.21
CA SER A 302 -20.97 3.83 -6.41
C SER A 302 -21.11 2.64 -5.46
N GLY A 303 -20.61 2.79 -4.22
CA GLY A 303 -20.47 1.65 -3.33
C GLY A 303 -19.51 0.59 -3.89
N GLU A 304 -19.99 -0.65 -4.04
CA GLU A 304 -19.20 -1.74 -4.62
C GLU A 304 -19.20 -1.74 -6.17
N ASP A 305 -20.17 -1.06 -6.79
CA ASP A 305 -20.27 -0.98 -8.24
C ASP A 305 -19.18 -0.09 -8.84
N LYS A 306 -18.56 -0.61 -9.89
CA LYS A 306 -17.49 0.08 -10.63
C LYS A 306 -17.67 -0.16 -12.11
N TYR A 307 -17.71 0.91 -12.88
CA TYR A 307 -17.78 0.80 -14.34
C TYR A 307 -17.09 1.97 -15.02
N LEU A 308 -16.82 1.80 -16.32
CA LEU A 308 -16.20 2.81 -17.17
C LEU A 308 -17.21 3.33 -18.18
N LEU A 309 -17.15 4.64 -18.41
CA LEU A 309 -17.87 5.32 -19.48
C LEU A 309 -16.86 6.05 -20.38
N PRO A 310 -17.14 6.24 -21.67
CA PRO A 310 -16.36 7.13 -22.50
C PRO A 310 -16.54 8.58 -22.02
N VAL A 311 -15.57 9.44 -22.31
CA VAL A 311 -15.67 10.88 -21.97
C VAL A 311 -16.74 11.58 -22.83
N ASN A 312 -17.05 11.04 -24.01
CA ASN A 312 -18.11 11.47 -24.91
C ASN A 312 -18.52 10.33 -25.87
N TYR A 313 -19.62 10.47 -26.57
CA TYR A 313 -20.11 9.48 -27.55
C TYR A 313 -19.22 9.31 -28.80
N ARG A 314 -18.27 10.23 -29.04
CA ARG A 314 -17.39 10.21 -30.22
C ARG A 314 -16.10 9.43 -29.98
N THR A 315 -15.72 9.21 -28.73
CA THR A 315 -14.47 8.56 -28.34
C THR A 315 -14.77 7.23 -27.66
N PRO A 316 -14.91 6.15 -28.41
CA PRO A 316 -15.19 4.84 -27.82
C PRO A 316 -13.97 4.34 -27.02
N LEU A 317 -14.23 3.60 -25.95
CA LEU A 317 -13.20 2.93 -25.16
C LEU A 317 -12.75 1.65 -25.88
N ASP A 318 -11.62 1.73 -26.56
CA ASP A 318 -11.03 0.58 -27.26
C ASP A 318 -9.74 0.12 -26.57
N PHE A 319 -9.87 -0.88 -25.70
CA PHE A 319 -8.75 -1.54 -25.01
C PHE A 319 -8.16 -2.71 -25.80
N SER A 320 -8.51 -2.85 -27.08
CA SER A 320 -7.94 -3.90 -27.92
C SER A 320 -6.41 -3.80 -28.01
N PRO A 321 -5.71 -4.93 -28.14
CA PRO A 321 -4.24 -4.95 -28.25
C PRO A 321 -3.71 -4.05 -29.37
N GLY A 322 -4.45 -3.92 -30.47
CA GLY A 322 -4.05 -3.09 -31.61
C GLY A 322 -4.07 -1.59 -31.30
N ASN A 323 -5.14 -1.10 -30.64
CA ASN A 323 -5.23 0.30 -30.24
C ASN A 323 -4.29 0.61 -29.08
N MET A 324 -4.28 -0.25 -28.04
CA MET A 324 -3.40 -0.08 -26.90
C MET A 324 -1.92 -0.14 -27.29
N GLY A 325 -1.56 -0.93 -28.31
CA GLY A 325 -0.21 -0.94 -28.86
C GLY A 325 0.25 0.42 -29.37
N LYS A 326 -0.64 1.21 -30.01
CA LYS A 326 -0.34 2.59 -30.44
C LYS A 326 -0.19 3.54 -29.25
N VAL A 327 -1.07 3.43 -28.26
CA VAL A 327 -1.02 4.24 -27.04
C VAL A 327 0.28 3.98 -26.28
N ILE A 328 0.66 2.71 -26.12
CA ILE A 328 1.89 2.30 -25.44
C ILE A 328 3.11 2.80 -26.21
N ALA A 329 3.14 2.63 -27.53
CA ALA A 329 4.25 3.10 -28.36
C ALA A 329 4.42 4.62 -28.27
N TRP A 330 3.34 5.38 -28.29
CA TRP A 330 3.39 6.84 -28.08
C TRP A 330 3.90 7.18 -26.68
N GLN A 331 3.34 6.57 -25.64
CA GLN A 331 3.67 6.91 -24.25
C GLN A 331 5.10 6.55 -23.87
N THR A 332 5.59 5.40 -24.34
CA THR A 332 6.94 4.91 -24.05
C THR A 332 8.00 5.43 -25.02
N GLY A 333 7.60 5.95 -26.19
CA GLY A 333 8.49 6.28 -27.28
C GLY A 333 9.14 5.06 -27.95
N GLU A 334 8.63 3.84 -27.70
CA GLU A 334 9.19 2.57 -28.14
C GLU A 334 8.13 1.70 -28.83
N SER A 335 8.54 0.93 -29.83
CA SER A 335 7.65 -0.05 -30.47
C SER A 335 7.31 -1.20 -29.53
N VAL A 336 6.07 -1.67 -29.58
CA VAL A 336 5.62 -2.83 -28.85
C VAL A 336 6.18 -4.10 -29.53
N MET A 337 6.98 -4.88 -28.81
CA MET A 337 7.63 -6.10 -29.32
C MET A 337 6.72 -7.32 -29.21
N SER A 338 5.95 -7.44 -28.13
CA SER A 338 5.04 -8.56 -27.90
C SER A 338 3.84 -8.13 -27.06
N VAL A 339 2.72 -8.79 -27.31
CA VAL A 339 1.50 -8.68 -26.47
C VAL A 339 1.04 -10.09 -26.12
N LYS A 340 0.76 -10.31 -24.83
CA LYS A 340 0.25 -11.59 -24.30
C LYS A 340 -1.03 -11.36 -23.53
N SER A 341 -2.01 -12.25 -23.66
CA SER A 341 -3.16 -12.29 -22.77
C SER A 341 -2.78 -12.92 -21.44
N ILE A 342 -3.24 -12.36 -20.34
CA ILE A 342 -2.97 -12.81 -18.97
C ILE A 342 -4.24 -12.82 -18.14
N ASN A 343 -4.44 -13.87 -17.35
CA ASN A 343 -5.57 -13.97 -16.42
C ASN A 343 -5.13 -13.72 -14.98
N ASN A 344 -3.86 -13.96 -14.68
CA ASN A 344 -3.27 -13.77 -13.35
C ASN A 344 -1.76 -13.68 -13.45
N GLY A 345 -1.14 -12.88 -12.60
CA GLY A 345 0.32 -12.74 -12.55
C GLY A 345 0.78 -11.86 -11.40
N VAL A 346 2.09 -11.77 -11.20
CA VAL A 346 2.70 -10.98 -10.12
C VAL A 346 2.27 -9.52 -10.18
N PHE A 347 2.13 -8.95 -11.37
CA PHE A 347 1.88 -7.52 -11.57
C PHE A 347 0.45 -7.21 -11.99
N TYR A 348 -0.20 -8.13 -12.66
CA TYR A 348 -1.61 -8.02 -13.00
C TYR A 348 -2.49 -8.35 -11.78
N GLY A 349 -2.13 -9.39 -11.03
CA GLY A 349 -2.88 -9.86 -9.86
C GLY A 349 -4.06 -10.74 -10.25
N GLN A 350 -5.04 -10.80 -9.35
CA GLN A 350 -6.33 -11.45 -9.59
C GLN A 350 -7.35 -10.37 -9.96
N HIS A 351 -7.82 -10.40 -11.19
CA HIS A 351 -8.88 -9.54 -11.71
C HIS A 351 -10.01 -10.42 -12.25
N ASP A 352 -11.23 -9.93 -12.23
CA ASP A 352 -12.41 -10.65 -12.70
C ASP A 352 -12.41 -10.82 -14.23
N CYS A 353 -11.71 -9.93 -14.93
CA CYS A 353 -11.54 -10.01 -16.39
C CYS A 353 -10.09 -10.32 -16.79
N PRO A 354 -9.92 -10.99 -17.95
CA PRO A 354 -8.61 -11.14 -18.56
C PRO A 354 -7.96 -9.80 -18.86
N GLY A 355 -6.64 -9.74 -18.75
CA GLY A 355 -5.86 -8.59 -19.14
C GLY A 355 -4.81 -8.91 -20.18
N TYR A 356 -3.97 -7.92 -20.45
CA TYR A 356 -2.89 -8.01 -21.40
C TYR A 356 -1.58 -7.54 -20.78
N GLU A 357 -0.49 -8.13 -21.23
CA GLU A 357 0.88 -7.70 -20.95
C GLU A 357 1.54 -7.37 -22.28
N ALA A 358 2.05 -6.16 -22.42
CA ALA A 358 2.90 -5.77 -23.54
C ALA A 358 4.34 -5.53 -23.09
N GLU A 359 5.29 -5.92 -23.92
CA GLU A 359 6.72 -5.64 -23.70
C GLU A 359 7.24 -4.72 -24.81
N THR A 360 7.96 -3.68 -24.40
CA THR A 360 8.80 -2.86 -25.27
C THR A 360 10.26 -3.10 -24.89
N GLU A 361 11.21 -2.38 -25.49
CA GLU A 361 12.64 -2.55 -25.16
C GLU A 361 12.94 -2.32 -23.67
N ASN A 362 12.33 -1.30 -23.06
CA ASN A 362 12.65 -0.89 -21.69
C ASN A 362 11.47 -0.93 -20.71
N TYR A 363 10.24 -1.14 -21.19
CA TYR A 363 9.04 -1.11 -20.37
C TYR A 363 8.22 -2.39 -20.51
N THR A 364 7.50 -2.70 -19.43
CA THR A 364 6.44 -3.71 -19.42
C THR A 364 5.14 -3.01 -19.03
N VAL A 365 4.09 -3.22 -19.82
CA VAL A 365 2.79 -2.54 -19.64
C VAL A 365 1.69 -3.57 -19.45
N TYR A 366 0.84 -3.34 -18.47
CA TYR A 366 -0.31 -4.18 -18.12
C TYR A 366 -1.59 -3.37 -18.26
N TRP A 367 -2.64 -3.93 -18.86
CA TRP A 367 -3.97 -3.31 -18.91
C TRP A 367 -5.10 -4.33 -19.00
N ASN A 368 -6.33 -3.87 -18.75
CA ASN A 368 -7.56 -4.62 -18.98
C ASN A 368 -8.72 -3.68 -19.40
N VAL A 369 -9.86 -4.25 -19.71
CA VAL A 369 -11.07 -3.51 -20.13
C VAL A 369 -11.77 -2.77 -18.99
N GLU A 370 -11.42 -3.04 -17.71
CA GLU A 370 -11.94 -2.34 -16.53
C GLU A 370 -11.09 -1.10 -16.16
N GLY A 371 -10.17 -0.68 -17.04
CA GLY A 371 -9.32 0.49 -16.83
C GLY A 371 -8.14 0.27 -15.89
N PHE A 372 -7.77 -0.98 -15.60
CA PHE A 372 -6.48 -1.24 -15.01
C PHE A 372 -5.38 -0.91 -16.02
N TYR A 373 -4.42 -0.10 -15.60
CA TYR A 373 -3.28 0.28 -16.44
C TYR A 373 -2.04 0.48 -15.58
N ARG A 374 -0.93 -0.11 -15.99
CA ARG A 374 0.32 0.00 -15.26
C ARG A 374 1.53 -0.11 -16.18
N VAL A 375 2.36 0.91 -16.21
CA VAL A 375 3.63 0.93 -16.92
C VAL A 375 4.76 0.76 -15.92
N MET A 376 5.73 -0.08 -16.23
CA MET A 376 6.90 -0.32 -15.39
C MET A 376 8.16 -0.36 -16.24
N ASP A 377 9.14 0.47 -15.89
CA ASP A 377 10.52 0.30 -16.35
C ASP A 377 11.19 -0.86 -15.61
N ARG A 378 12.42 -1.21 -15.99
CA ARG A 378 13.18 -2.31 -15.37
C ARG A 378 13.38 -2.10 -13.86
N LYS A 379 13.61 -0.86 -13.42
CA LYS A 379 13.79 -0.51 -12.00
C LYS A 379 12.50 -0.69 -11.21
N ALA A 380 11.39 -0.15 -11.72
CA ALA A 380 10.08 -0.31 -11.11
C ALA A 380 9.65 -1.80 -11.05
N LYS A 381 9.95 -2.57 -12.11
CA LYS A 381 9.69 -4.02 -12.15
C LYS A 381 10.51 -4.76 -11.09
N ALA A 382 11.81 -4.47 -10.95
CA ALA A 382 12.66 -5.05 -9.92
C ALA A 382 12.20 -4.69 -8.50
N GLN A 383 11.85 -3.43 -8.26
CA GLN A 383 11.29 -2.96 -6.99
C GLN A 383 9.97 -3.67 -6.65
N ALA A 384 9.10 -3.80 -7.64
CA ALA A 384 7.82 -4.48 -7.48
C ALA A 384 7.98 -6.00 -7.25
N ILE A 385 8.98 -6.66 -7.84
CA ILE A 385 9.32 -8.07 -7.56
C ILE A 385 9.71 -8.20 -6.08
N CYS A 386 10.63 -7.37 -5.58
CA CYS A 386 11.04 -7.41 -4.18
C CYS A 386 9.83 -7.35 -3.24
N TYR A 387 8.87 -6.44 -3.49
CA TYR A 387 7.69 -6.33 -2.65
C TYR A 387 6.68 -7.47 -2.89
N ARG A 388 6.25 -7.67 -4.12
CA ARG A 388 5.14 -8.60 -4.40
C ARG A 388 5.54 -10.07 -4.28
N VAL A 389 6.74 -10.45 -4.71
CA VAL A 389 7.19 -11.84 -4.64
C VAL A 389 7.77 -12.17 -3.27
N LEU A 390 8.64 -11.32 -2.72
CA LEU A 390 9.35 -11.63 -1.47
C LEU A 390 8.60 -11.23 -0.21
N HIS A 391 7.79 -10.15 -0.24
CA HIS A 391 7.06 -9.69 0.94
C HIS A 391 5.65 -10.25 1.02
N THR A 392 4.90 -10.21 -0.07
CA THR A 392 3.53 -10.74 -0.09
C THR A 392 3.43 -12.15 -0.66
N MET A 393 4.56 -12.77 -1.02
CA MET A 393 4.63 -14.14 -1.59
C MET A 393 3.65 -14.34 -2.76
N ASN A 394 3.44 -13.29 -3.55
CA ASN A 394 2.57 -13.34 -4.72
C ASN A 394 3.25 -14.06 -5.89
N ILE A 395 3.49 -15.37 -5.69
CA ILE A 395 4.21 -16.24 -6.62
C ILE A 395 3.24 -16.76 -7.68
N PRO A 396 3.55 -16.63 -8.99
CA PRO A 396 2.72 -17.19 -10.04
C PRO A 396 2.43 -18.68 -9.82
N GLY A 397 1.15 -19.05 -9.94
CA GLY A 397 0.71 -20.43 -9.66
C GLY A 397 0.13 -20.59 -8.26
N ILE A 398 0.83 -20.18 -7.20
CA ILE A 398 0.32 -20.23 -5.82
C ILE A 398 -0.78 -19.17 -5.63
N ASN A 399 -0.57 -17.97 -6.17
CA ASN A 399 -1.51 -16.86 -6.06
C ASN A 399 -2.79 -16.99 -6.91
N ARG A 400 -2.90 -18.02 -7.75
CA ARG A 400 -4.12 -18.29 -8.52
C ARG A 400 -5.31 -18.62 -7.63
N VAL A 401 -5.06 -19.29 -6.52
CA VAL A 401 -6.07 -19.75 -5.58
C VAL A 401 -5.83 -19.07 -4.24
N LYS A 402 -6.73 -18.19 -3.83
CA LYS A 402 -6.58 -17.36 -2.62
C LYS A 402 -6.28 -18.18 -1.37
N TRP A 403 -7.06 -19.23 -1.10
CA TRP A 403 -6.84 -20.04 0.10
C TRP A 403 -5.48 -20.75 0.12
N LEU A 404 -4.95 -21.14 -1.05
CA LEU A 404 -3.62 -21.78 -1.16
C LEU A 404 -2.52 -20.77 -0.87
N HIS A 405 -2.66 -19.55 -1.39
CA HIS A 405 -1.75 -18.45 -1.10
C HIS A 405 -1.77 -18.08 0.38
N ASP A 406 -2.97 -17.96 0.98
CA ASP A 406 -3.13 -17.65 2.40
C ASP A 406 -2.51 -18.76 3.28
N LEU A 407 -2.77 -20.03 2.96
CA LEU A 407 -2.17 -21.18 3.66
C LEU A 407 -0.64 -21.16 3.58
N PHE A 408 -0.09 -20.88 2.39
CA PHE A 408 1.35 -20.78 2.19
C PHE A 408 1.97 -19.65 3.04
N LEU A 409 1.34 -18.47 3.04
CA LEU A 409 1.76 -17.36 3.89
C LEU A 409 1.70 -17.72 5.38
N TRP A 410 0.64 -18.38 5.84
CA TRP A 410 0.52 -18.80 7.24
C TRP A 410 1.60 -19.80 7.65
N ILE A 411 1.96 -20.76 6.79
CA ILE A 411 3.07 -21.67 7.04
C ILE A 411 4.38 -20.90 7.24
N LEU A 412 4.70 -19.94 6.39
CA LEU A 412 5.91 -19.14 6.49
C LEU A 412 5.90 -18.21 7.72
N LEU A 413 4.77 -17.59 8.03
CA LEU A 413 4.61 -16.74 9.21
C LEU A 413 4.75 -17.54 10.50
N LEU A 414 4.09 -18.67 10.63
CA LEU A 414 4.20 -19.55 11.80
C LEU A 414 5.64 -20.07 11.98
N GLY A 415 6.30 -20.43 10.88
CA GLY A 415 7.70 -20.82 10.92
C GLY A 415 8.61 -19.71 11.45
N GLY A 416 8.40 -18.49 10.96
CA GLY A 416 9.11 -17.31 11.45
C GLY A 416 8.80 -16.97 12.91
N MET A 417 7.54 -17.08 13.32
CA MET A 417 7.13 -16.87 14.73
C MET A 417 7.84 -17.84 15.69
N VAL A 418 8.03 -19.11 15.30
CA VAL A 418 8.79 -20.08 16.11
C VAL A 418 10.26 -19.68 16.24
N ILE A 419 10.88 -19.18 15.15
CA ILE A 419 12.26 -18.67 15.21
C ILE A 419 12.34 -17.48 16.18
N VAL A 420 11.43 -16.53 16.06
CA VAL A 420 11.38 -15.33 16.89
C VAL A 420 11.15 -15.70 18.37
N ALA A 421 10.16 -16.54 18.67
CA ALA A 421 9.85 -16.96 20.03
C ALA A 421 11.04 -17.70 20.69
N THR A 422 11.65 -18.62 19.98
CA THR A 422 12.83 -19.35 20.49
C THR A 422 14.05 -18.46 20.62
N GLY A 423 14.27 -17.53 19.70
CA GLY A 423 15.32 -16.50 19.76
C GLY A 423 15.13 -15.58 20.95
N THR A 424 13.90 -15.13 21.22
CA THR A 424 13.57 -14.31 22.40
C THR A 424 13.86 -15.05 23.69
N VAL A 425 13.46 -16.32 23.81
CA VAL A 425 13.79 -17.16 24.99
C VAL A 425 15.29 -17.28 25.19
N LEU A 426 16.07 -17.44 24.12
CA LEU A 426 17.53 -17.51 24.20
C LEU A 426 18.14 -16.16 24.60
N SER A 427 17.58 -15.06 24.11
CA SER A 427 18.00 -13.70 24.46
C SER A 427 17.78 -13.40 25.93
N VAL A 428 16.58 -13.68 26.45
CA VAL A 428 16.25 -13.50 27.88
C VAL A 428 17.16 -14.35 28.78
N LYS A 429 17.34 -15.64 28.45
CA LYS A 429 18.26 -16.51 29.21
C LYS A 429 19.69 -15.99 29.20
N SER A 430 20.16 -15.43 28.08
CA SER A 430 21.50 -14.82 28.00
C SER A 430 21.68 -13.60 28.90
N LEU A 431 20.65 -12.78 29.06
CA LEU A 431 20.66 -11.61 29.95
C LEU A 431 20.57 -12.04 31.43
N CYS A 432 19.70 -13.00 31.76
CA CYS A 432 19.53 -13.47 33.15
C CYS A 432 20.74 -14.21 33.69
N CYS A 433 21.43 -15.01 32.86
CA CYS A 433 22.63 -15.74 33.32
C CYS A 433 23.84 -14.82 33.57
N ARG A 434 23.86 -13.58 33.06
CA ARG A 434 24.91 -12.59 33.33
C ARG A 434 24.85 -11.98 34.74
N LYS A 435 23.70 -12.06 35.43
CA LYS A 435 23.55 -11.54 36.80
C LYS A 435 24.08 -12.50 37.90
N LYS A 436 24.72 -13.62 37.52
CA LYS A 436 25.28 -14.61 38.47
C LYS A 436 26.80 -14.74 38.40
N VAL A 437 27.50 -13.71 37.91
CA VAL A 437 28.97 -13.63 38.00
C VAL A 437 29.32 -12.31 38.62
#